data_ccc670d9b00bb3477d4da93406cfe938
#
_entry.id   ccc670d9b00bb3477d4da93406cfe938
#
_cell.length_a   1.000
_cell.length_b   1.000
_cell.length_c   1.000
_cell.angle_alpha   90.00
_cell.angle_beta   90.00
_cell.angle_gamma   90.00
#
_symmetry.space_group_name_H-M   'P 1'
#
loop_
_entity.id
_entity.type
_entity.pdbx_description
1 polymer ?
#
loop_
_entity_poly.entity_id
_entity_poly.type
_entity_poly.pdbx_seq_one_letter_code
_entity_poly.pdbx_strand_id
1 'polypeptide(L)'
;MAYVITQNCCKDASCVPVCPVDCIRPAGGPGEFTGTEMLYIDPEACIDCGACMDECPVDAIHYEEDLPAHLERFRELNAAYFERHPLQPEATPPDKRHGPVESGSLRVAVVGAGPAACYAADELIAVDGVEVDMFERLPTPFGLVRAGVAPDHQHTKSVVNLFTSALADKRFGCHLNVEIGRHLSHRDLMDHHHAVIYAVGCSASRNLGIPGEELPGSHPASDVVGWYNGHPDHAHHRFDLSGSRAVIVGNGNVALDVARILLTPPETLAGTDIAEHSLEALAHNSIEEVVILGRRGPRAAAFSVGEFLALGHLPGVDVVIDGSGLESDPDDDIETAAKLDVAREYAQRTPTPGNKRVVFRFGCSPTAIEGGNSAQGLQVNGSEVIETSLILRSIGYRGAPLPDLPFDEATGTVPNDRGRVTDGTGDPVTGVYVTGWIKRGPQGVIGTNRSCAEQTVGQLLADFDAGLLRREVAARDTLRALMDRRGLSPVDWNGWRAIDTAERARGSAAARPRVKFVAVEELVTTARPG
;
A
#
# COMPACT_ATOMS: atom_id res chain seq x y z
N MET A 1 19.21 25.77 -10.00
CA MET A 1 17.80 25.36 -10.25
C MET A 1 17.78 23.85 -10.22
N ALA A 2 16.75 23.26 -9.60
CA ALA A 2 16.72 21.82 -9.39
C ALA A 2 15.29 21.27 -9.53
N TYR A 3 15.17 19.97 -9.64
CA TYR A 3 13.90 19.27 -9.45
C TYR A 3 13.71 18.92 -7.97
N VAL A 4 12.44 18.82 -7.54
CA VAL A 4 12.03 18.58 -6.15
C VAL A 4 11.08 17.39 -6.13
N ILE A 5 11.36 16.42 -5.27
CA ILE A 5 10.45 15.30 -5.00
C ILE A 5 9.45 15.72 -3.90
N THR A 6 8.17 15.40 -4.11
CA THR A 6 7.06 15.82 -3.26
C THR A 6 6.31 14.63 -2.64
N GLN A 7 5.23 14.90 -1.92
CA GLN A 7 4.43 13.92 -1.15
C GLN A 7 3.93 12.70 -1.91
N ASN A 8 3.73 12.79 -3.23
CA ASN A 8 3.24 11.66 -4.02
C ASN A 8 4.29 10.55 -4.21
N CYS A 9 5.53 10.79 -3.82
CA CYS A 9 6.61 9.82 -4.00
C CYS A 9 6.26 8.46 -3.38
N CYS A 10 6.16 7.45 -4.22
CA CYS A 10 5.92 6.07 -3.79
C CYS A 10 7.20 5.27 -3.55
N LYS A 11 8.37 5.92 -3.74
CA LYS A 11 9.70 5.34 -3.51
C LYS A 11 9.97 4.09 -4.36
N ASP A 12 9.47 4.06 -5.59
CA ASP A 12 9.73 2.97 -6.53
C ASP A 12 11.15 3.02 -7.13
N ALA A 13 11.83 4.16 -6.98
CA ALA A 13 13.21 4.42 -7.38
C ALA A 13 13.48 4.33 -8.91
N SER A 14 12.47 4.38 -9.77
CA SER A 14 12.65 4.45 -11.23
C SER A 14 13.44 5.69 -11.66
N CYS A 15 13.34 6.78 -10.90
CA CYS A 15 14.08 8.02 -11.13
C CYS A 15 15.59 7.93 -10.83
N VAL A 16 16.03 6.97 -10.01
CA VAL A 16 17.43 6.86 -9.57
C VAL A 16 18.39 6.49 -10.72
N PRO A 17 18.15 5.40 -11.49
CA PRO A 17 19.09 4.97 -12.53
C PRO A 17 19.17 5.90 -13.73
N VAL A 18 18.18 6.79 -13.93
CA VAL A 18 18.16 7.74 -15.05
C VAL A 18 18.81 9.07 -14.72
N CYS A 19 19.17 9.30 -13.46
CA CYS A 19 19.85 10.51 -13.05
C CYS A 19 21.33 10.48 -13.48
N PRO A 20 21.77 11.34 -14.43
CA PRO A 20 23.13 11.28 -14.97
C PRO A 20 24.21 11.72 -13.97
N VAL A 21 23.83 12.40 -12.90
CA VAL A 21 24.73 12.89 -11.85
C VAL A 21 24.52 12.19 -10.51
N ASP A 22 23.66 11.17 -10.49
CA ASP A 22 23.39 10.31 -9.31
C ASP A 22 23.04 11.10 -8.03
N CYS A 23 22.20 12.15 -8.18
CA CYS A 23 21.83 13.07 -7.10
C CYS A 23 20.53 12.73 -6.38
N ILE A 24 19.98 11.52 -6.55
CA ILE A 24 18.70 11.09 -5.94
C ILE A 24 18.98 10.06 -4.85
N ARG A 25 18.54 10.33 -3.62
CA ARG A 25 18.80 9.50 -2.43
C ARG A 25 17.56 9.37 -1.52
N PRO A 26 17.53 8.33 -0.64
CA PRO A 26 18.47 7.22 -0.58
C PRO A 26 18.24 6.23 -1.73
N ALA A 27 19.31 5.82 -2.39
CA ALA A 27 19.28 4.71 -3.32
C ALA A 27 19.50 3.42 -2.52
N GLY A 28 18.47 2.61 -2.33
CA GLY A 28 18.60 1.32 -1.66
C GLY A 28 18.88 0.20 -2.66
N GLY A 29 19.72 -0.78 -2.28
CA GLY A 29 19.93 -2.02 -3.02
C GLY A 29 18.85 -3.08 -2.73
N PRO A 30 18.93 -4.27 -3.39
CA PRO A 30 18.02 -5.37 -3.15
C PRO A 30 17.98 -5.79 -1.67
N GLY A 31 16.81 -5.65 -1.03
CA GLY A 31 16.62 -5.95 0.39
C GLY A 31 17.11 -4.86 1.35
N GLU A 32 17.63 -3.76 0.87
CA GLU A 32 17.94 -2.59 1.68
C GLU A 32 16.68 -1.74 1.84
N PHE A 33 16.12 -1.77 3.04
CA PHE A 33 14.97 -0.96 3.41
C PHE A 33 15.47 0.34 4.04
N THR A 34 15.61 1.38 3.24
CA THR A 34 15.96 2.71 3.76
C THR A 34 14.84 3.23 4.64
N GLY A 35 15.18 3.86 5.78
CA GLY A 35 14.21 4.33 6.76
C GLY A 35 13.33 5.51 6.31
N THR A 36 13.68 6.16 5.18
CA THR A 36 12.95 7.32 4.67
C THR A 36 11.61 6.97 4.05
N GLU A 37 10.67 7.90 4.10
CA GLU A 37 9.33 7.76 3.53
C GLU A 37 9.30 8.07 2.02
N MET A 38 10.21 8.92 1.53
CA MET A 38 10.34 9.34 0.13
C MET A 38 11.81 9.38 -0.29
N LEU A 39 12.06 9.64 -1.55
CA LEU A 39 13.38 9.98 -2.09
C LEU A 39 13.55 11.52 -2.10
N TYR A 40 14.79 11.96 -2.21
CA TYR A 40 15.16 13.38 -2.22
C TYR A 40 16.13 13.63 -3.37
N ILE A 41 16.07 14.82 -3.98
CA ILE A 41 17.03 15.30 -4.99
C ILE A 41 17.93 16.34 -4.35
N ASP A 42 19.25 16.17 -4.51
CA ASP A 42 20.23 17.16 -4.06
C ASP A 42 20.19 18.40 -4.98
N PRO A 43 19.76 19.57 -4.46
CA PRO A 43 19.65 20.77 -5.28
C PRO A 43 21.00 21.34 -5.73
N GLU A 44 22.12 20.99 -5.05
CA GLU A 44 23.46 21.45 -5.42
C GLU A 44 24.06 20.60 -6.54
N ALA A 45 23.76 19.30 -6.56
CA ALA A 45 24.28 18.37 -7.55
C ALA A 45 23.36 18.23 -8.78
N CYS A 46 22.08 18.58 -8.68
CA CYS A 46 21.14 18.48 -9.78
C CYS A 46 21.52 19.41 -10.95
N ILE A 47 21.53 18.87 -12.16
CA ILE A 47 21.85 19.60 -13.40
C ILE A 47 20.62 19.97 -14.22
N ASP A 48 19.44 19.87 -13.65
CA ASP A 48 18.17 20.32 -14.25
C ASP A 48 17.83 19.63 -15.59
N CYS A 49 18.18 18.36 -15.75
CA CYS A 49 17.98 17.63 -17.01
C CYS A 49 16.57 17.07 -17.23
N GLY A 50 15.73 16.98 -16.21
CA GLY A 50 14.34 16.51 -16.28
C GLY A 50 14.12 14.99 -16.41
N ALA A 51 15.16 14.19 -16.64
CA ALA A 51 15.00 12.75 -16.87
C ALA A 51 14.24 12.01 -15.73
N CYS A 52 14.45 12.43 -14.50
CA CYS A 52 13.77 11.85 -13.34
C CYS A 52 12.26 12.12 -13.32
N MET A 53 11.83 13.27 -13.85
CA MET A 53 10.41 13.63 -13.95
C MET A 53 9.68 12.74 -14.96
N ASP A 54 10.29 12.48 -16.12
CA ASP A 54 9.72 11.64 -17.16
C ASP A 54 9.56 10.17 -16.71
N GLU A 55 10.44 9.71 -15.84
CA GLU A 55 10.41 8.33 -15.31
C GLU A 55 9.54 8.18 -14.05
N CYS A 56 9.04 9.26 -13.47
CA CYS A 56 8.25 9.18 -12.24
C CYS A 56 6.83 8.65 -12.51
N PRO A 57 6.45 7.45 -12.02
CA PRO A 57 5.16 6.85 -12.34
C PRO A 57 3.99 7.51 -11.62
N VAL A 58 4.26 8.40 -10.66
CA VAL A 58 3.27 9.00 -9.75
C VAL A 58 3.27 10.52 -9.76
N ASP A 59 3.95 11.14 -10.72
CA ASP A 59 4.02 12.60 -10.85
C ASP A 59 4.47 13.31 -9.55
N ALA A 60 5.47 12.75 -8.86
CA ALA A 60 5.97 13.29 -7.61
C ALA A 60 7.13 14.29 -7.80
N ILE A 61 7.65 14.47 -9.00
CA ILE A 61 8.84 15.28 -9.27
C ILE A 61 8.44 16.52 -10.05
N HIS A 62 8.77 17.68 -9.51
CA HIS A 62 8.42 18.97 -10.09
C HIS A 62 9.69 19.83 -10.23
N TYR A 63 9.67 20.71 -11.21
CA TYR A 63 10.65 21.78 -11.31
C TYR A 63 10.43 22.81 -10.19
N GLU A 64 11.49 23.26 -9.52
CA GLU A 64 11.36 24.07 -8.31
C GLU A 64 10.61 25.38 -8.51
N GLU A 65 10.67 26.01 -9.71
CA GLU A 65 9.96 27.24 -10.01
C GLU A 65 8.47 27.03 -10.29
N ASP A 66 8.07 25.79 -10.63
CA ASP A 66 6.69 25.42 -10.94
C ASP A 66 5.98 24.80 -9.72
N LEU A 67 6.62 24.75 -8.56
CA LEU A 67 6.02 24.18 -7.35
C LEU A 67 4.78 24.97 -6.92
N PRO A 68 3.63 24.33 -6.76
CA PRO A 68 2.48 24.93 -6.10
C PRO A 68 2.81 25.37 -4.68
N ALA A 69 2.23 26.49 -4.21
CA ALA A 69 2.53 27.05 -2.90
C ALA A 69 2.39 26.05 -1.73
N HIS A 70 1.47 25.11 -1.81
CA HIS A 70 1.29 24.08 -0.78
C HIS A 70 2.38 23.00 -0.79
N LEU A 71 3.22 22.92 -1.83
CA LEU A 71 4.33 21.99 -1.97
C LEU A 71 5.71 22.64 -1.76
N GLU A 72 5.79 23.95 -1.58
CA GLU A 72 7.06 24.70 -1.39
C GLU A 72 7.93 24.12 -0.27
N ARG A 73 7.32 23.58 0.80
CA ARG A 73 8.04 22.96 1.90
C ARG A 73 8.90 21.78 1.49
N PHE A 74 8.55 21.09 0.41
CA PHE A 74 9.35 19.96 -0.10
C PHE A 74 10.70 20.39 -0.67
N ARG A 75 10.83 21.62 -1.15
CA ARG A 75 12.12 22.18 -1.57
C ARG A 75 13.10 22.24 -0.40
N GLU A 76 12.63 22.74 0.76
CA GLU A 76 13.43 22.77 1.98
C GLU A 76 13.78 21.36 2.47
N LEU A 77 12.82 20.43 2.42
CA LEU A 77 13.03 19.04 2.84
C LEU A 77 14.06 18.31 1.96
N ASN A 78 14.01 18.51 0.63
CA ASN A 78 15.01 17.91 -0.28
C ASN A 78 16.41 18.45 0.05
N ALA A 79 16.59 19.76 0.22
CA ALA A 79 17.89 20.34 0.56
C ALA A 79 18.40 19.86 1.93
N ALA A 80 17.55 19.91 2.95
CA ALA A 80 17.92 19.55 4.31
C ALA A 80 18.31 18.06 4.45
N TYR A 81 17.80 17.17 3.59
CA TYR A 81 18.24 15.78 3.55
C TYR A 81 19.75 15.67 3.25
N PHE A 82 20.25 16.41 2.26
CA PHE A 82 21.65 16.35 1.84
C PHE A 82 22.60 17.14 2.75
N GLU A 83 22.10 18.12 3.51
CA GLU A 83 22.88 18.72 4.59
C GLU A 83 23.32 17.68 5.65
N ARG A 84 22.46 16.70 5.92
CA ARG A 84 22.71 15.61 6.87
C ARG A 84 23.34 14.36 6.23
N HIS A 85 23.08 14.15 4.97
CA HIS A 85 23.53 12.99 4.19
C HIS A 85 24.20 13.46 2.89
N PRO A 86 25.41 14.09 2.97
CA PRO A 86 26.09 14.57 1.78
C PRO A 86 26.33 13.44 0.79
N LEU A 87 26.17 13.73 -0.51
CA LEU A 87 26.46 12.76 -1.57
C LEU A 87 27.88 12.25 -1.44
N GLN A 88 28.01 10.93 -1.38
CA GLN A 88 29.29 10.27 -1.53
C GLN A 88 29.35 9.62 -2.91
N PRO A 89 30.53 9.57 -3.55
CA PRO A 89 30.70 8.81 -4.79
C PRO A 89 30.46 7.33 -4.48
N GLU A 90 29.25 6.86 -4.70
CA GLU A 90 28.94 5.44 -4.64
C GLU A 90 29.32 4.82 -5.99
N ALA A 91 30.08 3.73 -5.93
CA ALA A 91 30.23 2.89 -7.11
C ALA A 91 28.84 2.29 -7.41
N THR A 92 28.21 2.73 -8.48
CA THR A 92 26.96 2.11 -8.97
C THR A 92 27.24 0.60 -9.10
N PRO A 93 26.56 -0.26 -8.34
CA PRO A 93 26.75 -1.69 -8.52
C PRO A 93 26.45 -2.04 -9.98
N PRO A 94 27.25 -2.88 -10.63
CA PRO A 94 26.93 -3.30 -11.98
C PRO A 94 25.53 -3.92 -11.99
N ASP A 95 24.70 -3.55 -12.96
CA ASP A 95 23.40 -4.14 -13.21
C ASP A 95 23.59 -5.65 -13.44
N LYS A 96 23.42 -6.43 -12.39
CA LYS A 96 23.54 -7.90 -12.41
C LYS A 96 22.20 -8.51 -12.80
N ARG A 97 21.71 -8.17 -13.99
CA ARG A 97 20.58 -8.91 -14.55
C ARG A 97 21.00 -10.35 -14.79
N HIS A 98 20.16 -11.27 -14.38
CA HIS A 98 20.34 -12.69 -14.66
C HIS A 98 20.36 -12.93 -16.18
N GLY A 99 21.28 -13.79 -16.64
CA GLY A 99 21.30 -14.20 -18.05
C GLY A 99 20.02 -14.96 -18.45
N PRO A 100 19.74 -15.11 -19.78
CA PRO A 100 18.60 -15.86 -20.24
C PRO A 100 18.66 -17.32 -19.81
N VAL A 101 17.48 -17.92 -19.57
CA VAL A 101 17.32 -19.34 -19.29
C VAL A 101 16.66 -20.05 -20.45
N GLU A 102 16.79 -21.38 -20.54
CA GLU A 102 16.07 -22.17 -21.53
C GLU A 102 14.55 -22.05 -21.30
N SER A 103 13.80 -21.80 -22.37
CA SER A 103 12.35 -21.63 -22.29
C SER A 103 11.67 -22.84 -21.62
N GLY A 104 10.87 -22.59 -20.59
CA GLY A 104 10.18 -23.61 -19.82
C GLY A 104 11.03 -24.32 -18.75
N SER A 105 12.35 -24.04 -18.65
CA SER A 105 13.21 -24.62 -17.63
C SER A 105 12.94 -24.02 -16.24
N LEU A 106 12.38 -22.81 -16.17
CA LEU A 106 11.94 -22.15 -14.95
C LEU A 106 10.53 -21.59 -15.12
N ARG A 107 9.57 -22.22 -14.45
CA ARG A 107 8.20 -21.75 -14.31
C ARG A 107 7.93 -21.39 -12.85
N VAL A 108 7.40 -20.19 -12.60
CA VAL A 108 7.17 -19.66 -11.26
C VAL A 108 5.69 -19.30 -11.10
N ALA A 109 5.06 -19.79 -10.03
CA ALA A 109 3.77 -19.32 -9.60
C ALA A 109 3.94 -18.12 -8.66
N VAL A 110 3.15 -17.08 -8.85
CA VAL A 110 3.06 -15.91 -7.95
C VAL A 110 1.64 -15.88 -7.38
N VAL A 111 1.50 -15.97 -6.06
CA VAL A 111 0.21 -15.99 -5.36
C VAL A 111 -0.06 -14.62 -4.76
N GLY A 112 -1.12 -13.96 -5.22
CA GLY A 112 -1.45 -12.56 -5.01
C GLY A 112 -1.15 -11.73 -6.26
N ALA A 113 -1.84 -10.59 -6.40
CA ALA A 113 -1.62 -9.62 -7.47
C ALA A 113 -1.47 -8.19 -6.94
N GLY A 114 -1.06 -8.03 -5.68
CA GLY A 114 -0.70 -6.74 -5.09
C GLY A 114 0.68 -6.25 -5.58
N PRO A 115 1.15 -5.07 -5.10
CA PRO A 115 2.41 -4.47 -5.55
C PRO A 115 3.61 -5.42 -5.49
N ALA A 116 3.77 -6.16 -4.39
CA ALA A 116 4.87 -7.10 -4.22
C ALA A 116 4.84 -8.23 -5.27
N ALA A 117 3.65 -8.71 -5.62
CA ALA A 117 3.48 -9.72 -6.67
C ALA A 117 3.80 -9.13 -8.05
N CYS A 118 3.36 -7.90 -8.33
CA CYS A 118 3.62 -7.23 -9.59
C CYS A 118 5.12 -6.97 -9.81
N TYR A 119 5.83 -6.47 -8.80
CA TYR A 119 7.29 -6.32 -8.87
C TYR A 119 8.01 -7.66 -9.02
N ALA A 120 7.58 -8.71 -8.31
CA ALA A 120 8.19 -10.04 -8.48
C ALA A 120 7.96 -10.61 -9.89
N ALA A 121 6.78 -10.39 -10.46
CA ALA A 121 6.48 -10.81 -11.84
C ALA A 121 7.30 -10.02 -12.87
N ASP A 122 7.47 -8.71 -12.67
CA ASP A 122 8.28 -7.85 -13.52
C ASP A 122 9.75 -8.30 -13.53
N GLU A 123 10.35 -8.50 -12.36
CA GLU A 123 11.71 -9.00 -12.21
C GLU A 123 11.92 -10.39 -12.85
N LEU A 124 10.94 -11.30 -12.71
CA LEU A 124 11.01 -12.63 -13.32
C LEU A 124 10.89 -12.58 -14.84
N ILE A 125 9.95 -11.78 -15.38
CA ILE A 125 9.73 -11.63 -16.83
C ILE A 125 10.91 -10.91 -17.50
N ALA A 126 11.64 -10.06 -16.78
CA ALA A 126 12.86 -9.44 -17.26
C ALA A 126 13.98 -10.48 -17.60
N VAL A 127 13.89 -11.70 -17.07
CA VAL A 127 14.78 -12.81 -17.41
C VAL A 127 14.19 -13.59 -18.59
N ASP A 128 14.85 -13.54 -19.74
CA ASP A 128 14.40 -14.26 -20.93
C ASP A 128 14.31 -15.76 -20.67
N GLY A 129 13.20 -16.38 -21.09
CA GLY A 129 12.94 -17.82 -20.94
C GLY A 129 12.18 -18.20 -19.68
N VAL A 130 12.11 -17.34 -18.66
CA VAL A 130 11.28 -17.58 -17.46
C VAL A 130 9.80 -17.43 -17.81
N GLU A 131 8.98 -18.34 -17.30
CA GLU A 131 7.52 -18.31 -17.42
C GLU A 131 6.89 -18.04 -16.04
N VAL A 132 5.87 -17.20 -15.97
CA VAL A 132 5.19 -16.81 -14.72
C VAL A 132 3.69 -17.04 -14.83
N ASP A 133 3.08 -17.63 -13.81
CA ASP A 133 1.63 -17.72 -13.64
C ASP A 133 1.24 -17.03 -12.33
N MET A 134 0.41 -15.97 -12.42
CA MET A 134 -0.06 -15.19 -11.27
C MET A 134 -1.49 -15.57 -10.92
N PHE A 135 -1.75 -15.80 -9.62
CA PHE A 135 -3.06 -16.19 -9.09
C PHE A 135 -3.55 -15.13 -8.09
N GLU A 136 -4.77 -14.66 -8.27
CA GLU A 136 -5.40 -13.70 -7.38
C GLU A 136 -6.85 -14.13 -7.11
N ARG A 137 -7.25 -14.06 -5.82
CA ARG A 137 -8.61 -14.44 -5.40
C ARG A 137 -9.70 -13.51 -5.92
N LEU A 138 -9.38 -12.25 -6.15
CA LEU A 138 -10.30 -11.27 -6.72
C LEU A 138 -10.25 -11.28 -8.25
N PRO A 139 -11.33 -10.88 -8.93
CA PRO A 139 -11.33 -10.71 -10.39
C PRO A 139 -10.50 -9.53 -10.89
N THR A 140 -9.85 -8.78 -10.00
CA THR A 140 -9.09 -7.57 -10.31
C THR A 140 -7.70 -7.62 -9.68
N PRO A 141 -6.63 -7.17 -10.38
CA PRO A 141 -5.28 -7.12 -9.86
C PRO A 141 -5.02 -5.87 -9.01
N PHE A 142 -3.76 -5.71 -8.61
CA PHE A 142 -3.15 -4.56 -7.95
C PHE A 142 -3.45 -4.41 -6.46
N GLY A 143 -4.21 -5.30 -5.84
CA GLY A 143 -4.42 -5.37 -4.38
C GLY A 143 -4.70 -3.99 -3.77
N LEU A 144 -3.88 -3.58 -2.78
CA LEU A 144 -4.08 -2.32 -2.08
C LEU A 144 -3.82 -1.06 -2.92
N VAL A 145 -3.14 -1.13 -4.06
CA VAL A 145 -3.07 0.05 -4.94
C VAL A 145 -4.48 0.39 -5.47
N ARG A 146 -5.26 -0.63 -5.83
CA ARG A 146 -6.65 -0.46 -6.24
C ARG A 146 -7.62 -0.23 -5.07
N ALA A 147 -7.47 -1.01 -3.99
CA ALA A 147 -8.46 -1.13 -2.93
C ALA A 147 -8.03 -0.57 -1.57
N GLY A 148 -6.83 0.01 -1.47
CA GLY A 148 -6.29 0.55 -0.23
C GLY A 148 -5.87 2.02 -0.34
N VAL A 149 -5.19 2.41 -1.43
CA VAL A 149 -4.85 3.81 -1.69
C VAL A 149 -6.13 4.65 -1.77
N ALA A 150 -6.14 5.79 -1.09
CA ALA A 150 -7.31 6.64 -0.98
C ALA A 150 -7.86 7.08 -2.35
N PRO A 151 -9.19 7.29 -2.49
CA PRO A 151 -9.81 7.58 -3.78
C PRO A 151 -9.32 8.87 -4.45
N ASP A 152 -8.86 9.83 -3.69
CA ASP A 152 -8.33 11.11 -4.13
C ASP A 152 -6.83 11.08 -4.47
N HIS A 153 -6.11 10.00 -4.14
CA HIS A 153 -4.69 9.79 -4.47
C HIS A 153 -4.52 9.12 -5.85
N GLN A 154 -5.04 9.75 -6.92
CA GLN A 154 -5.02 9.18 -8.27
C GLN A 154 -3.61 9.04 -8.85
N HIS A 155 -2.70 9.99 -8.55
CA HIS A 155 -1.30 9.91 -8.97
C HIS A 155 -0.60 8.68 -8.36
N THR A 156 -0.77 8.43 -7.08
CA THR A 156 -0.23 7.22 -6.43
C THR A 156 -0.78 5.93 -7.06
N LYS A 157 -2.07 5.92 -7.45
CA LYS A 157 -2.67 4.76 -8.14
C LYS A 157 -2.09 4.52 -9.53
N SER A 158 -1.51 5.53 -10.19
CA SER A 158 -0.93 5.38 -11.53
C SER A 158 0.33 4.51 -11.57
N VAL A 159 0.94 4.20 -10.42
CA VAL A 159 2.06 3.26 -10.30
C VAL A 159 1.79 1.90 -10.97
N VAL A 160 0.51 1.50 -11.11
CA VAL A 160 0.14 0.25 -11.81
C VAL A 160 0.57 0.22 -13.28
N ASN A 161 0.82 1.38 -13.88
CA ASN A 161 1.26 1.49 -15.27
C ASN A 161 2.65 0.87 -15.48
N LEU A 162 3.51 0.88 -14.46
CA LEU A 162 4.83 0.23 -14.49
C LEU A 162 4.74 -1.26 -14.85
N PHE A 163 3.69 -1.94 -14.41
CA PHE A 163 3.55 -3.39 -14.54
C PHE A 163 2.89 -3.84 -15.85
N THR A 164 2.34 -2.90 -16.62
CA THR A 164 1.54 -3.24 -17.81
C THR A 164 2.32 -4.05 -18.84
N SER A 165 3.60 -3.73 -19.03
CA SER A 165 4.48 -4.42 -19.98
C SER A 165 4.69 -5.88 -19.60
N ALA A 166 5.08 -6.14 -18.34
CA ALA A 166 5.34 -7.49 -17.84
C ALA A 166 4.07 -8.35 -17.82
N LEU A 167 2.95 -7.77 -17.38
CA LEU A 167 1.67 -8.48 -17.28
C LEU A 167 1.02 -8.74 -18.67
N ALA A 168 1.47 -8.07 -19.72
CA ALA A 168 1.05 -8.29 -21.10
C ALA A 168 2.00 -9.22 -21.88
N ASP A 169 3.13 -9.65 -21.29
CA ASP A 169 4.08 -10.56 -21.93
C ASP A 169 3.43 -11.96 -22.17
N LYS A 170 3.75 -12.57 -23.30
CA LYS A 170 3.23 -13.91 -23.68
C LYS A 170 3.65 -15.03 -22.72
N ARG A 171 4.74 -14.84 -21.96
CA ARG A 171 5.26 -15.77 -20.96
C ARG A 171 4.52 -15.64 -19.61
N PHE A 172 3.70 -14.58 -19.46
CA PHE A 172 2.91 -14.32 -18.28
C PHE A 172 1.50 -14.91 -18.41
N GLY A 173 1.10 -15.75 -17.45
CA GLY A 173 -0.26 -16.28 -17.28
C GLY A 173 -0.98 -15.53 -16.15
N CYS A 174 -2.13 -14.93 -16.45
CA CYS A 174 -2.94 -14.21 -15.47
C CYS A 174 -4.17 -15.05 -15.11
N HIS A 175 -4.33 -15.36 -13.82
CA HIS A 175 -5.43 -16.20 -13.29
C HIS A 175 -6.08 -15.49 -12.10
N LEU A 176 -6.83 -14.39 -12.37
CA LEU A 176 -7.63 -13.69 -11.37
C LEU A 176 -8.92 -14.50 -11.11
N ASN A 177 -9.56 -14.24 -9.98
CA ASN A 177 -10.71 -15.02 -9.49
C ASN A 177 -10.35 -16.48 -9.15
N VAL A 178 -9.08 -16.73 -8.77
CA VAL A 178 -8.58 -18.03 -8.35
C VAL A 178 -7.90 -17.91 -6.99
N GLU A 179 -8.50 -18.49 -5.97
CA GLU A 179 -8.03 -18.46 -4.59
C GLU A 179 -7.20 -19.71 -4.27
N ILE A 180 -5.93 -19.50 -3.93
CA ILE A 180 -5.05 -20.58 -3.50
C ILE A 180 -5.38 -20.97 -2.05
N GLY A 181 -5.45 -22.28 -1.80
CA GLY A 181 -5.95 -22.85 -0.53
C GLY A 181 -7.43 -23.24 -0.57
N ARG A 182 -8.19 -22.70 -1.54
CA ARG A 182 -9.61 -23.02 -1.75
C ARG A 182 -9.86 -23.67 -3.12
N HIS A 183 -9.46 -23.01 -4.19
CA HIS A 183 -9.67 -23.46 -5.58
C HIS A 183 -8.54 -24.36 -6.06
N LEU A 184 -7.30 -23.99 -5.76
CA LEU A 184 -6.09 -24.76 -6.00
C LEU A 184 -5.30 -24.85 -4.68
N SER A 185 -4.68 -25.99 -4.41
CA SER A 185 -3.83 -26.20 -3.24
C SER A 185 -2.39 -25.75 -3.53
N HIS A 186 -1.58 -25.60 -2.47
CA HIS A 186 -0.13 -25.43 -2.58
C HIS A 186 0.50 -26.55 -3.44
N ARG A 187 0.06 -27.79 -3.21
CA ARG A 187 0.55 -28.96 -3.97
C ARG A 187 0.25 -28.84 -5.45
N ASP A 188 -0.96 -28.41 -5.85
CA ASP A 188 -1.30 -28.19 -7.26
C ASP A 188 -0.34 -27.20 -7.93
N LEU A 189 0.03 -26.13 -7.22
CA LEU A 189 1.01 -25.16 -7.73
C LEU A 189 2.39 -25.81 -7.87
N MET A 190 2.84 -26.53 -6.86
CA MET A 190 4.13 -27.22 -6.87
C MET A 190 4.21 -28.32 -7.93
N ASP A 191 3.12 -28.99 -8.28
CA ASP A 191 3.09 -29.98 -9.36
C ASP A 191 3.23 -29.37 -10.76
N HIS A 192 2.93 -28.06 -10.92
CA HIS A 192 2.96 -27.36 -12.22
C HIS A 192 4.09 -26.33 -12.34
N HIS A 193 4.75 -25.92 -11.23
CA HIS A 193 5.77 -24.88 -11.22
C HIS A 193 7.02 -25.34 -10.47
N HIS A 194 8.18 -24.85 -10.88
CA HIS A 194 9.46 -25.11 -10.23
C HIS A 194 9.59 -24.37 -8.89
N ALA A 195 8.93 -23.23 -8.78
CA ALA A 195 8.88 -22.41 -7.57
C ALA A 195 7.53 -21.71 -7.41
N VAL A 196 7.19 -21.38 -6.15
CA VAL A 196 6.01 -20.59 -5.79
C VAL A 196 6.43 -19.43 -4.91
N ILE A 197 6.05 -18.20 -5.29
CA ILE A 197 6.24 -16.98 -4.48
C ILE A 197 4.89 -16.56 -3.91
N TYR A 198 4.77 -16.52 -2.59
CA TYR A 198 3.59 -15.98 -1.93
C TYR A 198 3.75 -14.49 -1.66
N ALA A 199 2.84 -13.69 -2.21
CA ALA A 199 2.81 -12.23 -2.14
C ALA A 199 1.42 -11.72 -1.73
N VAL A 200 0.77 -12.42 -0.79
CA VAL A 200 -0.64 -12.25 -0.41
C VAL A 200 -0.90 -11.04 0.51
N GLY A 201 0.14 -10.33 0.90
CA GLY A 201 0.02 -9.17 1.78
C GLY A 201 -0.35 -9.51 3.22
N CYS A 202 -1.05 -8.56 3.88
CA CYS A 202 -1.57 -8.70 5.23
C CYS A 202 -3.05 -8.31 5.20
N SER A 203 -3.96 -9.25 5.37
CA SER A 203 -5.41 -9.04 5.24
C SER A 203 -6.13 -8.90 6.59
N ALA A 204 -5.53 -9.32 7.70
CA ALA A 204 -6.12 -9.21 9.02
C ALA A 204 -5.74 -7.90 9.70
N SER A 205 -6.64 -7.32 10.48
CA SER A 205 -6.37 -6.16 11.34
C SER A 205 -5.95 -6.60 12.73
N ARG A 206 -5.13 -5.78 13.40
CA ARG A 206 -4.79 -5.99 14.81
C ARG A 206 -5.95 -5.56 15.69
N ASN A 207 -6.11 -6.24 16.82
CA ASN A 207 -7.08 -5.90 17.85
C ASN A 207 -6.42 -5.07 18.97
N LEU A 208 -7.23 -4.23 19.62
CA LEU A 208 -6.80 -3.46 20.79
C LEU A 208 -6.69 -4.36 22.03
N GLY A 209 -7.52 -5.39 22.11
CA GLY A 209 -7.60 -6.29 23.27
C GLY A 209 -8.20 -5.62 24.50
N ILE A 210 -9.13 -4.67 24.32
CA ILE A 210 -9.79 -3.93 25.38
C ILE A 210 -11.28 -4.32 25.49
N PRO A 211 -11.89 -4.19 26.69
CA PRO A 211 -13.32 -4.43 26.87
C PRO A 211 -14.16 -3.59 25.90
N GLY A 212 -15.20 -4.18 25.32
CA GLY A 212 -16.13 -3.53 24.41
C GLY A 212 -15.63 -3.38 22.96
N GLU A 213 -14.46 -3.91 22.62
CA GLU A 213 -13.90 -3.80 21.26
C GLU A 213 -14.81 -4.37 20.17
N GLU A 214 -15.63 -5.38 20.52
CA GLU A 214 -16.54 -6.06 19.58
C GLU A 214 -17.93 -5.39 19.49
N LEU A 215 -18.16 -4.26 20.17
CA LEU A 215 -19.42 -3.55 20.09
C LEU A 215 -19.66 -3.00 18.67
N PRO A 216 -20.88 -3.07 18.14
CA PRO A 216 -21.27 -2.35 16.93
C PRO A 216 -20.87 -0.87 17.01
N GLY A 217 -20.24 -0.34 15.96
CA GLY A 217 -19.65 1.01 15.96
C GLY A 217 -18.14 1.00 16.16
N SER A 218 -17.54 -0.14 16.57
CA SER A 218 -16.09 -0.34 16.60
C SER A 218 -15.66 -1.20 15.40
N HIS A 219 -14.89 -0.64 14.49
CA HIS A 219 -14.49 -1.29 13.25
C HIS A 219 -12.97 -1.19 13.02
N PRO A 220 -12.36 -2.16 12.33
CA PRO A 220 -11.05 -1.95 11.75
C PRO A 220 -11.09 -0.80 10.72
N ALA A 221 -10.07 0.04 10.69
CA ALA A 221 -9.97 1.10 9.67
C ALA A 221 -9.85 0.51 8.25
N SER A 222 -9.30 -0.70 8.11
CA SER A 222 -9.27 -1.45 6.85
C SER A 222 -10.64 -1.69 6.23
N ASP A 223 -11.69 -1.86 7.05
CA ASP A 223 -13.04 -2.09 6.56
C ASP A 223 -13.59 -0.82 5.91
N VAL A 224 -13.33 0.35 6.50
CA VAL A 224 -13.68 1.65 5.93
C VAL A 224 -12.89 1.90 4.64
N VAL A 225 -11.59 1.58 4.65
CA VAL A 225 -10.71 1.72 3.47
C VAL A 225 -11.19 0.84 2.31
N GLY A 226 -11.49 -0.41 2.58
CA GLY A 226 -12.05 -1.33 1.58
C GLY A 226 -13.44 -0.88 1.10
N TRP A 227 -14.27 -0.40 2.00
CA TRP A 227 -15.63 0.08 1.71
C TRP A 227 -15.60 1.28 0.76
N TYR A 228 -14.85 2.34 1.06
CA TYR A 228 -14.82 3.50 0.17
C TYR A 228 -14.07 3.23 -1.15
N ASN A 229 -13.22 2.22 -1.20
CA ASN A 229 -12.55 1.80 -2.42
C ASN A 229 -13.33 0.76 -3.24
N GLY A 230 -14.49 0.29 -2.75
CA GLY A 230 -15.32 -0.69 -3.46
C GLY A 230 -14.72 -2.09 -3.49
N HIS A 231 -14.02 -2.49 -2.41
CA HIS A 231 -13.54 -3.86 -2.27
C HIS A 231 -14.73 -4.81 -2.04
N PRO A 232 -14.88 -5.90 -2.81
CA PRO A 232 -16.06 -6.78 -2.73
C PRO A 232 -16.38 -7.26 -1.31
N ASP A 233 -15.36 -7.64 -0.53
CA ASP A 233 -15.54 -8.17 0.83
C ASP A 233 -16.00 -7.09 1.84
N HIS A 234 -15.81 -5.80 1.54
CA HIS A 234 -16.09 -4.70 2.46
C HIS A 234 -17.28 -3.82 2.03
N ALA A 235 -17.77 -3.97 0.81
CA ALA A 235 -18.81 -3.12 0.25
C ALA A 235 -20.17 -3.21 1.01
N HIS A 236 -20.39 -4.30 1.72
CA HIS A 236 -21.61 -4.53 2.49
C HIS A 236 -21.63 -3.85 3.87
N HIS A 237 -20.48 -3.35 4.33
CA HIS A 237 -20.39 -2.67 5.63
C HIS A 237 -21.30 -1.45 5.70
N ARG A 238 -21.79 -1.18 6.90
CA ARG A 238 -22.57 0.02 7.24
C ARG A 238 -21.92 0.68 8.44
N PHE A 239 -21.54 1.94 8.29
CA PHE A 239 -20.95 2.74 9.35
C PHE A 239 -21.96 3.78 9.82
N ASP A 240 -22.04 4.01 11.14
CA ASP A 240 -22.86 5.08 11.69
C ASP A 240 -22.14 6.42 11.50
N LEU A 241 -22.58 7.19 10.51
CA LEU A 241 -22.07 8.51 10.17
C LEU A 241 -22.99 9.63 10.69
N SER A 242 -23.99 9.31 11.54
CA SER A 242 -24.97 10.27 12.04
C SER A 242 -24.47 11.09 13.24
N GLY A 243 -23.44 10.61 13.94
CA GLY A 243 -22.78 11.32 15.03
C GLY A 243 -21.92 12.47 14.53
N SER A 244 -21.67 13.47 15.38
CA SER A 244 -20.80 14.61 15.04
C SER A 244 -19.31 14.30 15.15
N ARG A 245 -18.95 13.16 15.75
CA ARG A 245 -17.54 12.78 16.00
C ARG A 245 -17.25 11.33 15.65
N ALA A 246 -16.10 11.10 15.01
CA ALA A 246 -15.46 9.80 14.89
C ALA A 246 -14.13 9.78 15.65
N VAL A 247 -13.76 8.62 16.21
CA VAL A 247 -12.47 8.43 16.87
C VAL A 247 -11.65 7.38 16.13
N ILE A 248 -10.42 7.71 15.77
CA ILE A 248 -9.48 6.79 15.13
C ILE A 248 -8.36 6.46 16.11
N VAL A 249 -8.20 5.19 16.45
CA VAL A 249 -7.13 4.72 17.31
C VAL A 249 -5.94 4.30 16.46
N GLY A 250 -4.84 5.04 16.58
CA GLY A 250 -3.64 4.91 15.75
C GLY A 250 -3.46 6.11 14.82
N ASN A 251 -2.22 6.48 14.54
CA ASN A 251 -1.84 7.69 13.85
C ASN A 251 -0.89 7.43 12.66
N GLY A 252 -1.15 6.41 11.86
CA GLY A 252 -0.47 6.18 10.58
C GLY A 252 -1.22 6.84 9.40
N ASN A 253 -0.66 6.76 8.18
CA ASN A 253 -1.26 7.35 6.97
C ASN A 253 -2.72 6.91 6.75
N VAL A 254 -3.06 5.64 7.03
CA VAL A 254 -4.45 5.17 6.93
C VAL A 254 -5.41 5.96 7.84
N ALA A 255 -4.95 6.38 9.02
CA ALA A 255 -5.77 7.20 9.91
C ALA A 255 -6.01 8.60 9.32
N LEU A 256 -4.99 9.19 8.69
CA LEU A 256 -5.09 10.48 8.01
C LEU A 256 -6.00 10.39 6.78
N ASP A 257 -5.84 9.36 5.96
CA ASP A 257 -6.71 9.10 4.80
C ASP A 257 -8.18 9.00 5.20
N VAL A 258 -8.47 8.16 6.22
CA VAL A 258 -9.85 7.99 6.69
C VAL A 258 -10.41 9.29 7.26
N ALA A 259 -9.63 10.04 8.05
CA ALA A 259 -10.05 11.34 8.57
C ALA A 259 -10.37 12.32 7.45
N ARG A 260 -9.50 12.40 6.43
CA ARG A 260 -9.68 13.24 5.26
C ARG A 260 -10.94 12.88 4.48
N ILE A 261 -11.16 11.59 4.19
CA ILE A 261 -12.37 11.14 3.47
C ILE A 261 -13.64 11.43 4.25
N LEU A 262 -13.66 11.25 5.57
CA LEU A 262 -14.83 11.55 6.41
C LEU A 262 -15.16 13.04 6.49
N LEU A 263 -14.17 13.92 6.34
CA LEU A 263 -14.35 15.38 6.47
C LEU A 263 -14.46 16.11 5.14
N THR A 264 -14.05 15.48 4.04
CA THR A 264 -14.14 16.07 2.70
C THR A 264 -15.60 16.12 2.22
N PRO A 265 -16.05 17.25 1.62
CA PRO A 265 -17.39 17.34 1.05
C PRO A 265 -17.65 16.26 -0.02
N PRO A 266 -18.85 15.65 -0.04
CA PRO A 266 -19.19 14.61 -1.03
C PRO A 266 -19.02 15.06 -2.48
N GLU A 267 -19.25 16.33 -2.77
CA GLU A 267 -19.10 16.92 -4.10
C GLU A 267 -17.65 16.86 -4.60
N THR A 268 -16.69 17.03 -3.69
CA THR A 268 -15.26 16.89 -3.99
C THR A 268 -14.90 15.41 -4.23
N LEU A 269 -15.39 14.51 -3.35
CA LEU A 269 -15.18 13.08 -3.48
C LEU A 269 -15.82 12.50 -4.76
N ALA A 270 -16.91 13.09 -5.23
CA ALA A 270 -17.57 12.69 -6.46
C ALA A 270 -16.68 12.80 -7.70
N GLY A 271 -15.63 13.60 -7.67
CA GLY A 271 -14.61 13.69 -8.73
C GLY A 271 -13.54 12.59 -8.69
N THR A 272 -13.57 11.70 -7.70
CA THR A 272 -12.57 10.64 -7.48
C THR A 272 -13.05 9.26 -7.93
N ASP A 273 -12.28 8.22 -7.67
CA ASP A 273 -12.68 6.82 -7.93
C ASP A 273 -13.36 6.14 -6.71
N ILE A 274 -13.90 6.93 -5.77
CA ILE A 274 -14.65 6.43 -4.61
C ILE A 274 -15.83 5.58 -5.07
N ALA A 275 -16.16 4.52 -4.32
CA ALA A 275 -17.28 3.65 -4.64
C ALA A 275 -18.63 4.39 -4.48
N GLU A 276 -19.60 4.12 -5.37
CA GLU A 276 -20.89 4.82 -5.39
C GLU A 276 -21.67 4.67 -4.07
N HIS A 277 -21.74 3.45 -3.52
CA HIS A 277 -22.44 3.20 -2.26
C HIS A 277 -21.82 3.97 -1.07
N SER A 278 -20.53 4.24 -1.12
CA SER A 278 -19.83 5.01 -0.09
C SER A 278 -20.07 6.50 -0.27
N LEU A 279 -20.07 6.97 -1.50
CA LEU A 279 -20.39 8.37 -1.81
C LEU A 279 -21.84 8.72 -1.40
N GLU A 280 -22.80 7.82 -1.66
CA GLU A 280 -24.18 7.94 -1.22
C GLU A 280 -24.28 8.02 0.31
N ALA A 281 -23.57 7.16 1.03
CA ALA A 281 -23.57 7.19 2.50
C ALA A 281 -22.91 8.48 3.05
N LEU A 282 -21.80 8.91 2.46
CA LEU A 282 -21.10 10.13 2.85
C LEU A 282 -21.91 11.41 2.55
N ALA A 283 -22.86 11.37 1.61
CA ALA A 283 -23.78 12.49 1.37
C ALA A 283 -24.69 12.78 2.59
N HIS A 284 -24.86 11.82 3.50
CA HIS A 284 -25.62 11.95 4.75
C HIS A 284 -24.72 11.99 6.00
N ASN A 285 -23.44 12.23 5.83
CA ASN A 285 -22.45 12.25 6.89
C ASN A 285 -22.59 13.52 7.75
N SER A 286 -22.73 13.33 9.06
CA SER A 286 -22.84 14.43 10.06
C SER A 286 -21.55 14.65 10.85
N ILE A 287 -20.45 13.94 10.53
CA ILE A 287 -19.18 14.05 11.24
C ILE A 287 -18.56 15.43 10.95
N GLU A 288 -18.31 16.17 12.02
CA GLU A 288 -17.64 17.48 12.01
C GLU A 288 -16.24 17.41 12.64
N GLU A 289 -16.00 16.36 13.44
CA GLU A 289 -14.73 16.20 14.15
C GLU A 289 -14.24 14.75 14.04
N VAL A 290 -12.98 14.59 13.67
CA VAL A 290 -12.26 13.30 13.73
C VAL A 290 -11.13 13.43 14.74
N VAL A 291 -11.16 12.61 15.80
CA VAL A 291 -10.12 12.56 16.83
C VAL A 291 -9.18 11.40 16.52
N ILE A 292 -7.91 11.68 16.30
CA ILE A 292 -6.85 10.70 16.04
C ILE A 292 -6.02 10.50 17.31
N LEU A 293 -5.99 9.28 17.83
CA LEU A 293 -5.29 8.94 19.07
C LEU A 293 -3.92 8.31 18.81
N GLY A 294 -2.88 8.89 19.43
CA GLY A 294 -1.54 8.30 19.49
C GLY A 294 -1.16 7.92 20.92
N ARG A 295 -0.75 6.66 21.16
CA ARG A 295 -0.26 6.21 22.49
C ARG A 295 1.01 6.94 22.94
N ARG A 296 1.85 7.32 21.96
CA ARG A 296 3.13 7.99 22.17
C ARG A 296 2.99 9.46 21.80
N GLY A 297 4.04 10.23 22.07
CA GLY A 297 4.12 11.63 21.64
C GLY A 297 4.22 11.79 20.11
N PRO A 298 4.13 13.02 19.61
CA PRO A 298 4.14 13.32 18.17
C PRO A 298 5.41 12.87 17.45
N ARG A 299 6.56 12.87 18.13
CA ARG A 299 7.84 12.34 17.63
C ARG A 299 7.76 10.90 17.12
N ALA A 300 6.93 10.08 17.75
CA ALA A 300 6.72 8.67 17.40
C ALA A 300 5.48 8.45 16.53
N ALA A 301 4.94 9.50 15.90
CA ALA A 301 3.83 9.39 14.97
C ALA A 301 4.23 8.61 13.72
N ALA A 302 3.34 7.73 13.28
CA ALA A 302 3.60 6.81 12.18
C ALA A 302 3.11 7.35 10.80
N PHE A 303 2.49 8.51 10.77
CA PHE A 303 2.15 9.19 9.52
C PHE A 303 3.37 9.81 8.86
N SER A 304 3.33 9.97 7.54
CA SER A 304 4.36 10.66 6.76
C SER A 304 4.26 12.19 6.89
N VAL A 305 5.38 12.88 6.69
CA VAL A 305 5.41 14.35 6.63
C VAL A 305 4.46 14.88 5.56
N GLY A 306 4.49 14.23 4.37
CA GLY A 306 3.68 14.65 3.22
C GLY A 306 2.18 14.59 3.50
N GLU A 307 1.69 13.47 4.05
CA GLU A 307 0.27 13.32 4.39
C GLU A 307 -0.16 14.29 5.51
N PHE A 308 0.73 14.53 6.47
CA PHE A 308 0.44 15.47 7.55
C PHE A 308 0.37 16.93 7.06
N LEU A 309 1.26 17.32 6.15
CA LEU A 309 1.20 18.63 5.48
C LEU A 309 -0.08 18.78 4.65
N ALA A 310 -0.42 17.77 3.85
CA ALA A 310 -1.62 17.78 3.00
C ALA A 310 -2.90 17.98 3.81
N LEU A 311 -2.98 17.37 4.99
CA LEU A 311 -4.13 17.52 5.89
C LEU A 311 -4.38 18.98 6.31
N GLY A 312 -3.31 19.76 6.52
CA GLY A 312 -3.40 21.17 6.90
C GLY A 312 -3.79 22.13 5.77
N HIS A 313 -3.89 21.62 4.54
CA HIS A 313 -4.38 22.33 3.36
C HIS A 313 -5.80 21.92 2.95
N LEU A 314 -6.46 21.06 3.72
CA LEU A 314 -7.81 20.61 3.43
C LEU A 314 -8.81 21.75 3.61
N PRO A 315 -9.56 22.16 2.55
CA PRO A 315 -10.48 23.28 2.64
C PRO A 315 -11.59 23.07 3.69
N GLY A 316 -11.80 24.07 4.56
CA GLY A 316 -12.85 24.01 5.58
C GLY A 316 -12.59 23.04 6.73
N VAL A 317 -11.34 22.59 6.90
CA VAL A 317 -10.93 21.69 7.98
C VAL A 317 -9.73 22.27 8.71
N ASP A 318 -9.82 22.38 10.03
CA ASP A 318 -8.73 22.79 10.88
C ASP A 318 -8.03 21.57 11.48
N VAL A 319 -6.70 21.61 11.55
CA VAL A 319 -5.89 20.63 12.28
C VAL A 319 -5.57 21.17 13.65
N VAL A 320 -5.93 20.42 14.69
CA VAL A 320 -5.72 20.78 16.11
C VAL A 320 -4.78 19.78 16.75
N ILE A 321 -3.77 20.25 17.44
CA ILE A 321 -2.85 19.40 18.22
C ILE A 321 -3.18 19.54 19.70
N ASP A 322 -3.61 18.46 20.31
CA ASP A 322 -3.83 18.33 21.74
C ASP A 322 -2.74 17.42 22.34
N GLY A 323 -1.77 18.03 22.97
CA GLY A 323 -0.64 17.31 23.57
C GLY A 323 0.62 18.16 23.71
N SER A 324 1.59 17.58 24.38
CA SER A 324 2.92 18.15 24.63
C SER A 324 4.00 17.34 23.89
N GLY A 325 5.25 17.77 23.98
CA GLY A 325 6.39 17.03 23.38
C GLY A 325 6.62 17.38 21.92
N LEU A 326 6.38 18.64 21.56
CA LEU A 326 6.63 19.20 20.23
C LEU A 326 8.05 19.76 20.07
N GLU A 327 8.88 19.70 21.11
CA GLU A 327 10.24 20.21 21.10
C GLU A 327 11.11 19.38 20.16
N SER A 328 11.96 20.04 19.36
CA SER A 328 12.95 19.37 18.50
C SER A 328 14.12 18.87 19.33
N ASP A 329 14.71 17.76 18.91
CA ASP A 329 15.96 17.22 19.44
C ASP A 329 17.02 17.25 18.33
N PRO A 330 18.29 17.63 18.62
CA PRO A 330 19.35 17.59 17.63
C PRO A 330 19.58 16.21 16.98
N ASP A 331 19.18 15.12 17.68
CA ASP A 331 19.29 13.75 17.20
C ASP A 331 18.06 13.30 16.38
N ASP A 332 17.04 14.15 16.21
CA ASP A 332 15.90 13.82 15.35
C ASP A 332 16.36 13.64 13.91
N ASP A 333 15.87 12.58 13.25
CA ASP A 333 16.00 12.50 11.81
C ASP A 333 15.19 13.63 11.12
N ILE A 334 15.43 13.80 9.82
CA ILE A 334 14.85 14.91 9.07
C ILE A 334 13.32 14.87 9.03
N GLU A 335 12.75 13.66 8.90
CA GLU A 335 11.31 13.46 8.83
C GLU A 335 10.66 13.71 10.19
N THR A 336 11.27 13.25 11.27
CA THR A 336 10.84 13.51 12.64
C THR A 336 10.88 15.01 12.97
N ALA A 337 11.99 15.68 12.64
CA ALA A 337 12.11 17.13 12.83
C ALA A 337 11.02 17.89 12.06
N ALA A 338 10.79 17.56 10.79
CA ALA A 338 9.77 18.17 9.96
C ALA A 338 8.35 17.92 10.49
N LYS A 339 8.03 16.70 10.96
CA LYS A 339 6.75 16.39 11.60
C LYS A 339 6.50 17.26 12.83
N LEU A 340 7.53 17.45 13.67
CA LEU A 340 7.43 18.30 14.86
C LEU A 340 7.26 19.78 14.52
N ASP A 341 7.94 20.27 13.47
CA ASP A 341 7.79 21.64 12.98
C ASP A 341 6.35 21.89 12.51
N VAL A 342 5.81 21.01 11.67
CA VAL A 342 4.42 21.08 11.20
C VAL A 342 3.43 21.00 12.37
N ALA A 343 3.67 20.11 13.33
CA ALA A 343 2.81 20.01 14.52
C ALA A 343 2.82 21.29 15.36
N ARG A 344 3.98 21.95 15.51
CA ARG A 344 4.08 23.25 16.19
C ARG A 344 3.31 24.35 15.46
N GLU A 345 3.42 24.39 14.14
CA GLU A 345 2.64 25.33 13.32
C GLU A 345 1.13 25.14 13.53
N TYR A 346 0.66 23.87 13.50
CA TYR A 346 -0.76 23.58 13.73
C TYR A 346 -1.21 23.91 15.15
N ALA A 347 -0.38 23.65 16.16
CA ALA A 347 -0.68 23.96 17.56
C ALA A 347 -0.83 25.49 17.81
N GLN A 348 -0.22 26.33 16.95
CA GLN A 348 -0.30 27.80 17.05
C GLN A 348 -1.48 28.38 16.27
N ARG A 349 -2.12 27.60 15.39
CA ARG A 349 -3.27 28.08 14.61
C ARG A 349 -4.51 28.19 15.50
N THR A 350 -5.25 29.25 15.31
CA THR A 350 -6.57 29.40 15.95
C THR A 350 -7.61 28.75 15.04
N PRO A 351 -8.39 27.79 15.53
CA PRO A 351 -9.44 27.17 14.73
C PRO A 351 -10.45 28.19 14.20
N THR A 352 -10.84 28.04 12.95
CA THR A 352 -11.81 28.89 12.29
C THR A 352 -13.23 28.52 12.69
N PRO A 353 -14.06 29.46 13.20
CA PRO A 353 -15.45 29.11 13.53
C PRO A 353 -16.21 28.57 12.32
N GLY A 354 -16.85 27.40 12.50
CA GLY A 354 -17.63 26.74 11.46
C GLY A 354 -16.85 25.73 10.60
N ASN A 355 -15.52 25.68 10.73
CA ASN A 355 -14.74 24.63 10.10
C ASN A 355 -14.93 23.30 10.84
N LYS A 356 -14.84 22.19 10.10
CA LYS A 356 -14.66 20.84 10.63
C LYS A 356 -13.26 20.72 11.24
N ARG A 357 -12.98 19.62 11.99
CA ARG A 357 -11.70 19.48 12.68
C ARG A 357 -11.12 18.08 12.60
N VAL A 358 -9.80 18.00 12.44
CA VAL A 358 -9.00 16.83 12.81
C VAL A 358 -8.24 17.18 14.09
N VAL A 359 -8.48 16.43 15.16
CA VAL A 359 -7.84 16.63 16.46
C VAL A 359 -6.87 15.51 16.74
N PHE A 360 -5.58 15.80 16.80
CA PHE A 360 -4.57 14.84 17.21
C PHE A 360 -4.42 14.88 18.73
N ARG A 361 -4.63 13.73 19.38
CA ARG A 361 -4.42 13.55 20.81
C ARG A 361 -3.28 12.58 21.04
N PHE A 362 -2.16 13.09 21.49
CA PHE A 362 -0.97 12.30 21.80
C PHE A 362 -0.91 11.92 23.29
N GLY A 363 -0.20 10.80 23.59
CA GLY A 363 -0.14 10.25 24.95
C GLY A 363 -1.47 9.66 25.43
N CYS A 364 -2.36 9.32 24.49
CA CYS A 364 -3.68 8.78 24.78
C CYS A 364 -3.74 7.29 24.47
N SER A 365 -3.99 6.48 25.49
CA SER A 365 -4.15 5.01 25.37
C SER A 365 -5.61 4.63 25.59
N PRO A 366 -6.28 3.95 24.64
CA PRO A 366 -7.63 3.44 24.85
C PRO A 366 -7.61 2.33 25.90
N THR A 367 -8.62 2.30 26.77
CA THR A 367 -8.72 1.32 27.86
C THR A 367 -10.01 0.51 27.83
N ALA A 368 -11.10 1.06 27.31
CA ALA A 368 -12.37 0.35 27.11
C ALA A 368 -13.22 1.09 26.08
N ILE A 369 -14.10 0.37 25.40
CA ILE A 369 -15.20 0.96 24.61
C ILE A 369 -16.46 0.83 25.46
N GLU A 370 -17.09 1.97 25.73
CA GLU A 370 -18.31 2.06 26.50
C GLU A 370 -19.55 2.01 25.60
N GLY A 371 -20.59 1.34 26.07
CA GLY A 371 -21.87 1.26 25.41
C GLY A 371 -22.69 0.07 25.85
N GLY A 372 -23.95 0.04 25.44
CA GLY A 372 -24.84 -1.10 25.68
C GLY A 372 -24.88 -2.03 24.46
N ASN A 373 -25.75 -1.74 23.50
CA ASN A 373 -25.89 -2.50 22.25
C ASN A 373 -24.95 -2.01 21.13
N SER A 374 -24.34 -0.85 21.28
CA SER A 374 -23.40 -0.23 20.36
C SER A 374 -22.44 0.66 21.12
N ALA A 375 -21.31 1.03 20.49
CA ALA A 375 -20.36 1.97 21.02
C ALA A 375 -21.02 3.35 21.24
N GLN A 376 -20.75 3.96 22.39
CA GLN A 376 -21.21 5.30 22.77
C GLN A 376 -20.05 6.19 23.21
N GLY A 377 -18.90 5.60 23.49
CA GLY A 377 -17.69 6.32 23.87
C GLY A 377 -16.48 5.42 23.93
N LEU A 378 -15.33 6.06 23.88
CA LEU A 378 -14.03 5.43 24.06
C LEU A 378 -13.38 5.96 25.34
N GLN A 379 -13.15 5.09 26.31
CA GLN A 379 -12.41 5.44 27.51
C GLN A 379 -10.91 5.47 27.19
N VAL A 380 -10.25 6.55 27.59
CA VAL A 380 -8.81 6.76 27.39
C VAL A 380 -8.13 7.05 28.73
N ASN A 381 -6.89 6.62 28.87
CA ASN A 381 -6.06 6.81 30.07
C ASN A 381 -6.77 6.40 31.39
N GLY A 382 -7.71 5.49 31.31
CA GLY A 382 -8.40 4.88 32.45
C GLY A 382 -9.56 5.69 33.06
N SER A 383 -9.79 6.94 32.65
CA SER A 383 -10.83 7.76 33.31
C SER A 383 -11.60 8.73 32.40
N GLU A 384 -11.01 9.20 31.34
CA GLU A 384 -11.65 10.11 30.40
C GLU A 384 -12.41 9.33 29.35
N VAL A 385 -13.65 9.76 29.03
CA VAL A 385 -14.46 9.18 27.97
C VAL A 385 -14.63 10.19 26.84
N ILE A 386 -14.26 9.78 25.62
CA ILE A 386 -14.53 10.52 24.40
C ILE A 386 -15.83 9.97 23.80
N GLU A 387 -16.90 10.77 23.86
CA GLU A 387 -18.21 10.39 23.31
C GLU A 387 -18.15 10.24 21.80
N THR A 388 -18.56 9.10 21.28
CA THR A 388 -18.60 8.78 19.85
C THR A 388 -19.36 7.47 19.61
N SER A 389 -20.09 7.39 18.49
CA SER A 389 -20.68 6.13 18.01
C SER A 389 -19.83 5.41 16.96
N LEU A 390 -18.74 6.02 16.49
CA LEU A 390 -17.86 5.46 15.48
C LEU A 390 -16.40 5.46 15.95
N ILE A 391 -15.86 4.26 16.16
CA ILE A 391 -14.48 4.03 16.59
C ILE A 391 -13.79 3.18 15.53
N LEU A 392 -12.67 3.69 14.98
CA LEU A 392 -11.92 3.06 13.91
C LEU A 392 -10.52 2.67 14.40
N ARG A 393 -10.21 1.37 14.34
CA ARG A 393 -8.93 0.82 14.81
C ARG A 393 -7.91 0.85 13.67
N SER A 394 -6.99 1.80 13.69
CA SER A 394 -5.91 1.99 12.72
C SER A 394 -4.55 1.65 13.31
N ILE A 395 -4.44 0.49 13.99
CA ILE A 395 -3.25 0.03 14.74
C ILE A 395 -2.40 -0.98 13.97
N GLY A 396 -2.60 -1.05 12.67
CA GLY A 396 -1.84 -1.87 11.74
C GLY A 396 -2.51 -3.19 11.36
N TYR A 397 -1.89 -3.83 10.39
CA TYR A 397 -2.31 -5.10 9.81
C TYR A 397 -1.46 -6.26 10.36
N ARG A 398 -1.89 -7.47 10.06
CA ARG A 398 -1.10 -8.70 10.19
C ARG A 398 -1.44 -9.65 9.05
N GLY A 399 -0.50 -10.54 8.71
CA GLY A 399 -0.77 -11.64 7.80
C GLY A 399 -1.77 -12.63 8.40
N ALA A 400 -2.38 -13.42 7.54
CA ALA A 400 -3.17 -14.56 7.89
C ALA A 400 -2.43 -15.85 7.49
N PRO A 401 -2.56 -16.95 8.25
CA PRO A 401 -1.96 -18.23 7.88
C PRO A 401 -2.50 -18.70 6.54
N LEU A 402 -1.61 -19.26 5.72
CA LEU A 402 -1.93 -19.89 4.47
C LEU A 402 -1.90 -21.42 4.65
N PRO A 403 -2.84 -22.17 4.05
CA PRO A 403 -2.78 -23.62 4.09
C PRO A 403 -1.44 -24.16 3.57
N ASP A 404 -0.92 -25.18 4.24
CA ASP A 404 0.33 -25.88 3.90
C ASP A 404 1.62 -25.04 3.99
N LEU A 405 1.57 -23.85 4.60
CA LEU A 405 2.73 -22.98 4.81
C LEU A 405 3.01 -22.74 6.30
N PRO A 406 4.28 -22.70 6.71
CA PRO A 406 4.64 -22.25 8.04
C PRO A 406 4.13 -20.82 8.28
N PHE A 407 3.70 -20.53 9.50
CA PHE A 407 3.26 -19.19 9.87
C PHE A 407 3.66 -18.87 11.30
N ASP A 408 4.20 -17.69 11.52
CA ASP A 408 4.52 -17.17 12.85
C ASP A 408 3.39 -16.24 13.33
N GLU A 409 2.61 -16.75 14.28
CA GLU A 409 1.50 -16.00 14.89
C GLU A 409 1.96 -14.75 15.64
N ALA A 410 3.18 -14.70 16.17
CA ALA A 410 3.67 -13.56 16.93
C ALA A 410 3.98 -12.37 16.04
N THR A 411 4.63 -12.60 14.90
CA THR A 411 4.97 -11.56 13.92
C THR A 411 3.85 -11.33 12.92
N GLY A 412 2.98 -12.33 12.68
CA GLY A 412 1.97 -12.32 11.64
C GLY A 412 2.56 -12.44 10.24
N THR A 413 3.64 -13.21 10.09
CA THR A 413 4.37 -13.39 8.83
C THR A 413 4.70 -14.86 8.58
N VAL A 414 5.11 -15.17 7.37
CA VAL A 414 5.68 -16.47 7.01
C VAL A 414 7.18 -16.43 7.34
N PRO A 415 7.70 -17.38 8.15
CA PRO A 415 9.13 -17.46 8.46
C PRO A 415 9.96 -17.63 7.20
N ASN A 416 11.04 -16.84 7.07
CA ASN A 416 11.86 -16.87 5.86
C ASN A 416 13.28 -16.36 6.09
N ASP A 417 14.21 -16.82 5.26
CA ASP A 417 15.54 -16.21 5.09
C ASP A 417 15.60 -15.51 3.73
N ARG A 418 15.61 -14.17 3.74
CA ARG A 418 15.67 -13.30 2.54
C ARG A 418 14.64 -13.66 1.44
N GLY A 419 13.51 -14.21 1.83
CA GLY A 419 12.43 -14.62 0.95
C GLY A 419 12.30 -16.12 0.73
N ARG A 420 13.30 -16.94 1.03
CA ARG A 420 13.13 -18.41 1.10
C ARG A 420 12.31 -18.77 2.33
N VAL A 421 11.21 -19.44 2.16
CA VAL A 421 10.42 -19.93 3.30
C VAL A 421 11.24 -20.93 4.10
N THR A 422 11.20 -20.81 5.42
CA THR A 422 11.82 -21.76 6.33
C THR A 422 10.77 -22.53 7.14
N ASP A 423 11.04 -23.79 7.41
CA ASP A 423 10.18 -24.62 8.25
C ASP A 423 10.36 -24.32 9.77
N GLY A 424 9.69 -25.10 10.61
CA GLY A 424 9.77 -24.93 12.08
C GLY A 424 11.15 -25.22 12.67
N THR A 425 12.09 -25.81 11.91
CA THR A 425 13.49 -26.06 12.31
C THR A 425 14.43 -24.97 11.80
N GLY A 426 13.95 -24.10 10.89
CA GLY A 426 14.73 -23.05 10.25
C GLY A 426 15.36 -23.49 8.92
N ASP A 427 15.07 -24.70 8.46
CA ASP A 427 15.57 -25.21 7.18
C ASP A 427 14.74 -24.66 6.01
N PRO A 428 15.37 -24.33 4.85
CA PRO A 428 14.66 -23.83 3.69
C PRO A 428 13.69 -24.86 3.10
N VAL A 429 12.45 -24.43 2.85
CA VAL A 429 11.46 -25.20 2.10
C VAL A 429 11.73 -25.01 0.61
N THR A 430 12.27 -26.04 -0.04
CA THR A 430 12.71 -25.96 -1.44
C THR A 430 11.59 -25.53 -2.39
N GLY A 431 11.86 -24.49 -3.19
CA GLY A 431 10.93 -23.98 -4.20
C GLY A 431 9.81 -23.12 -3.64
N VAL A 432 9.84 -22.75 -2.35
CA VAL A 432 8.80 -21.93 -1.73
C VAL A 432 9.39 -20.62 -1.22
N TYR A 433 8.79 -19.50 -1.66
CA TYR A 433 9.28 -18.16 -1.39
C TYR A 433 8.16 -17.24 -0.96
N VAL A 434 8.54 -16.14 -0.30
CA VAL A 434 7.62 -15.07 0.10
C VAL A 434 8.18 -13.71 -0.24
N THR A 435 7.29 -12.74 -0.55
CA THR A 435 7.66 -11.34 -0.75
C THR A 435 6.58 -10.40 -0.22
N GLY A 436 6.92 -9.13 -0.02
CA GLY A 436 5.99 -8.12 0.46
C GLY A 436 5.66 -8.22 1.95
N TRP A 437 4.46 -7.81 2.32
CA TRP A 437 4.06 -7.73 3.74
C TRP A 437 3.97 -9.08 4.44
N ILE A 438 3.61 -10.14 3.75
CA ILE A 438 3.60 -11.49 4.33
C ILE A 438 5.01 -11.99 4.70
N LYS A 439 6.06 -11.43 4.05
CA LYS A 439 7.47 -11.69 4.34
C LYS A 439 8.00 -10.86 5.51
N ARG A 440 7.75 -9.52 5.52
CA ARG A 440 8.43 -8.56 6.41
C ARG A 440 7.51 -7.87 7.42
N GLY A 441 6.22 -8.15 7.38
CA GLY A 441 5.21 -7.38 8.11
C GLY A 441 4.71 -6.16 7.32
N PRO A 442 3.62 -5.51 7.78
CA PRO A 442 2.94 -4.41 7.08
C PRO A 442 3.67 -3.07 7.27
N GLN A 443 4.87 -2.96 6.74
CA GLN A 443 5.72 -1.78 6.80
C GLN A 443 6.16 -1.34 5.40
N GLY A 444 6.47 -0.06 5.26
CA GLY A 444 6.95 0.56 4.03
C GLY A 444 5.84 0.94 3.05
N VAL A 445 6.20 1.74 2.07
CA VAL A 445 5.34 2.26 1.00
C VAL A 445 5.33 1.31 -0.21
N ILE A 446 4.65 1.71 -1.29
CA ILE A 446 4.51 0.85 -2.49
C ILE A 446 5.87 0.42 -3.04
N GLY A 447 6.81 1.34 -3.23
CA GLY A 447 8.12 1.06 -3.80
C GLY A 447 9.03 0.21 -2.91
N THR A 448 8.80 0.16 -1.59
CA THR A 448 9.49 -0.78 -0.71
C THR A 448 9.30 -2.24 -1.15
N ASN A 449 8.21 -2.53 -1.88
CA ASN A 449 7.97 -3.87 -2.42
C ASN A 449 8.90 -4.21 -3.58
N ARG A 450 9.46 -3.23 -4.29
CA ARG A 450 10.47 -3.45 -5.34
C ARG A 450 11.71 -4.12 -4.76
N SER A 451 12.41 -3.48 -3.84
CA SER A 451 13.60 -4.05 -3.19
C SER A 451 13.31 -5.40 -2.51
N CYS A 452 12.08 -5.56 -1.96
CA CYS A 452 11.66 -6.82 -1.36
C CYS A 452 11.50 -7.94 -2.40
N ALA A 453 10.93 -7.63 -3.56
CA ALA A 453 10.75 -8.57 -4.67
C ALA A 453 12.11 -8.92 -5.32
N GLU A 454 12.95 -7.91 -5.60
CA GLU A 454 14.31 -8.10 -6.11
C GLU A 454 15.11 -9.06 -5.22
N GLN A 455 15.09 -8.87 -3.89
CA GLN A 455 15.76 -9.78 -2.97
C GLN A 455 15.21 -11.21 -3.07
N THR A 456 13.90 -11.37 -3.12
CA THR A 456 13.26 -12.70 -3.16
C THR A 456 13.51 -13.39 -4.50
N VAL A 457 13.36 -12.68 -5.61
CA VAL A 457 13.62 -13.21 -6.96
C VAL A 457 15.10 -13.54 -7.13
N GLY A 458 16.00 -12.68 -6.64
CA GLY A 458 17.43 -12.96 -6.64
C GLY A 458 17.79 -14.26 -5.90
N GLN A 459 17.15 -14.54 -4.75
CA GLN A 459 17.33 -15.81 -4.06
C GLN A 459 16.78 -17.01 -4.87
N LEU A 460 15.63 -16.85 -5.50
CA LEU A 460 15.02 -17.88 -6.34
C LEU A 460 15.92 -18.22 -7.55
N LEU A 461 16.45 -17.20 -8.22
CA LEU A 461 17.35 -17.40 -9.36
C LEU A 461 18.68 -18.04 -8.93
N ALA A 462 19.24 -17.67 -7.78
CA ALA A 462 20.42 -18.31 -7.21
C ALA A 462 20.17 -19.80 -6.90
N ASP A 463 19.00 -20.15 -6.39
CA ASP A 463 18.60 -21.55 -6.16
C ASP A 463 18.41 -22.33 -7.47
N PHE A 464 17.90 -21.66 -8.51
CA PHE A 464 17.80 -22.25 -9.85
C PHE A 464 19.20 -22.56 -10.43
N ASP A 465 20.13 -21.62 -10.36
CA ASP A 465 21.51 -21.80 -10.82
C ASP A 465 22.25 -22.91 -10.06
N ALA A 466 22.00 -23.00 -8.75
CA ALA A 466 22.52 -24.07 -7.91
C ALA A 466 21.88 -25.45 -8.22
N GLY A 467 20.86 -25.50 -9.08
CA GLY A 467 20.16 -26.72 -9.44
C GLY A 467 19.19 -27.24 -8.39
N LEU A 468 18.89 -26.46 -7.34
CA LEU A 468 17.97 -26.84 -6.26
C LEU A 468 16.51 -26.91 -6.73
N LEU A 469 16.18 -26.22 -7.82
CA LEU A 469 14.84 -26.20 -8.41
C LEU A 469 14.68 -27.18 -9.58
N ARG A 470 15.68 -28.01 -9.86
CA ARG A 470 15.64 -29.01 -10.94
C ARG A 470 14.71 -30.16 -10.56
N ARG A 471 13.50 -30.15 -11.10
CA ARG A 471 12.51 -31.20 -10.97
C ARG A 471 11.60 -31.22 -12.19
N GLU A 472 11.01 -32.35 -12.48
CA GLU A 472 9.95 -32.43 -13.47
C GLU A 472 8.67 -31.79 -12.92
N VAL A 473 8.05 -30.94 -13.72
CA VAL A 473 6.76 -30.32 -13.44
C VAL A 473 5.81 -30.60 -14.61
N ALA A 474 4.52 -30.65 -14.33
CA ALA A 474 3.51 -30.93 -15.34
C ALA A 474 3.52 -29.87 -16.46
N ALA A 475 3.15 -30.22 -17.67
CA ALA A 475 3.12 -29.30 -18.79
C ALA A 475 2.15 -28.14 -18.55
N ARG A 476 2.45 -26.94 -19.09
CA ARG A 476 1.70 -25.71 -18.82
C ARG A 476 0.21 -25.79 -19.14
N ASP A 477 -0.15 -26.48 -20.21
CA ASP A 477 -1.54 -26.69 -20.62
C ASP A 477 -2.36 -27.56 -19.64
N THR A 478 -1.69 -28.39 -18.83
CA THR A 478 -2.36 -29.23 -17.83
C THR A 478 -2.88 -28.42 -16.65
N LEU A 479 -2.30 -27.28 -16.34
CA LEU A 479 -2.80 -26.35 -15.32
C LEU A 479 -4.19 -25.80 -15.70
N ARG A 480 -4.34 -25.38 -16.97
CA ARG A 480 -5.63 -24.92 -17.49
C ARG A 480 -6.66 -26.05 -17.45
N ALA A 481 -6.29 -27.23 -17.90
CA ALA A 481 -7.17 -28.40 -17.83
C ALA A 481 -7.56 -28.78 -16.39
N LEU A 482 -6.68 -28.54 -15.40
CA LEU A 482 -7.01 -28.71 -13.99
C LEU A 482 -8.06 -27.69 -13.52
N MET A 483 -7.89 -26.42 -13.86
CA MET A 483 -8.85 -25.37 -13.53
C MET A 483 -10.22 -25.63 -14.17
N ASP A 484 -10.25 -26.02 -15.45
CA ASP A 484 -11.48 -26.36 -16.17
C ASP A 484 -12.21 -27.54 -15.52
N ARG A 485 -11.49 -28.61 -15.14
CA ARG A 485 -12.08 -29.78 -14.43
C ARG A 485 -12.69 -29.40 -13.08
N ARG A 486 -12.15 -28.37 -12.41
CA ARG A 486 -12.68 -27.85 -11.14
C ARG A 486 -13.79 -26.84 -11.33
N GLY A 487 -14.19 -26.53 -12.58
CA GLY A 487 -15.24 -25.57 -12.89
C GLY A 487 -14.83 -24.13 -12.61
N LEU A 488 -13.54 -23.84 -12.54
CA LEU A 488 -13.05 -22.49 -12.31
C LEU A 488 -13.17 -21.63 -13.57
N SER A 489 -13.45 -20.36 -13.39
CA SER A 489 -13.54 -19.36 -14.47
C SER A 489 -12.56 -18.22 -14.16
N PRO A 490 -11.26 -18.43 -14.37
CA PRO A 490 -10.28 -17.38 -14.14
C PRO A 490 -10.51 -16.21 -15.10
N VAL A 491 -10.28 -15.00 -14.62
CA VAL A 491 -10.20 -13.79 -15.43
C VAL A 491 -8.74 -13.62 -15.85
N ASP A 492 -8.49 -13.63 -17.15
CA ASP A 492 -7.16 -13.40 -17.70
C ASP A 492 -6.85 -11.89 -17.84
N TRP A 493 -5.67 -11.56 -18.36
CA TRP A 493 -5.25 -10.17 -18.55
C TRP A 493 -6.18 -9.40 -19.50
N ASN A 494 -6.71 -10.04 -20.55
CA ASN A 494 -7.65 -9.40 -21.47
C ASN A 494 -9.00 -9.16 -20.77
N GLY A 495 -9.47 -10.09 -19.97
CA GLY A 495 -10.65 -9.93 -19.14
C GLY A 495 -10.51 -8.77 -18.15
N TRP A 496 -9.34 -8.65 -17.50
CA TRP A 496 -9.04 -7.47 -16.68
C TRP A 496 -9.09 -6.16 -17.48
N ARG A 497 -8.48 -6.13 -18.66
CA ARG A 497 -8.53 -4.94 -19.53
C ARG A 497 -9.95 -4.56 -19.95
N ALA A 498 -10.82 -5.56 -20.15
CA ALA A 498 -12.25 -5.32 -20.43
C ALA A 498 -12.94 -4.65 -19.22
N ILE A 499 -12.67 -5.14 -17.99
CA ILE A 499 -13.17 -4.53 -16.75
C ILE A 499 -12.67 -3.08 -16.64
N ASP A 500 -11.37 -2.86 -16.75
CA ASP A 500 -10.76 -1.52 -16.62
C ASP A 500 -11.33 -0.53 -17.65
N THR A 501 -11.50 -0.97 -18.89
CA THR A 501 -12.10 -0.17 -19.96
C THR A 501 -13.55 0.20 -19.63
N ALA A 502 -14.35 -0.75 -19.16
CA ALA A 502 -15.74 -0.51 -18.80
C ALA A 502 -15.88 0.44 -17.61
N GLU A 503 -15.04 0.28 -16.56
CA GLU A 503 -15.01 1.18 -15.40
C GLU A 503 -14.63 2.61 -15.80
N ARG A 504 -13.62 2.77 -16.67
CA ARG A 504 -13.18 4.08 -17.19
C ARG A 504 -14.25 4.73 -18.06
N ALA A 505 -14.94 3.95 -18.89
CA ALA A 505 -16.05 4.46 -19.72
C ALA A 505 -17.21 4.96 -18.84
N ARG A 506 -17.58 4.22 -17.79
CA ARG A 506 -18.55 4.66 -16.78
C ARG A 506 -18.07 5.93 -16.07
N GLY A 507 -16.78 6.00 -15.74
CA GLY A 507 -16.15 7.15 -15.12
C GLY A 507 -16.21 8.39 -16.03
N SER A 508 -15.84 8.27 -17.29
CA SER A 508 -15.91 9.38 -18.26
C SER A 508 -17.32 9.95 -18.39
N ALA A 509 -18.34 9.08 -18.37
CA ALA A 509 -19.74 9.51 -18.40
C ALA A 509 -20.17 10.28 -17.14
N ALA A 510 -19.48 10.07 -16.01
CA ALA A 510 -19.73 10.70 -14.72
C ALA A 510 -18.70 11.80 -14.36
N ALA A 511 -17.84 12.21 -15.28
CA ALA A 511 -16.70 13.13 -15.05
C ALA A 511 -15.77 12.66 -13.89
N ARG A 512 -15.48 11.35 -13.85
CA ARG A 512 -14.64 10.68 -12.83
C ARG A 512 -13.53 9.88 -13.52
N PRO A 513 -12.41 9.58 -12.83
CA PRO A 513 -11.37 8.70 -13.36
C PRO A 513 -11.90 7.32 -13.74
N ARG A 514 -12.78 6.76 -12.90
CA ARG A 514 -13.51 5.51 -13.10
C ARG A 514 -14.72 5.39 -12.16
N VAL A 515 -15.68 4.56 -12.52
CA VAL A 515 -16.72 4.07 -11.64
C VAL A 515 -16.56 2.56 -11.53
N LYS A 516 -16.12 2.10 -10.35
CA LYS A 516 -15.76 0.69 -10.10
C LYS A 516 -17.00 -0.21 -10.10
N PHE A 517 -16.84 -1.40 -10.67
CA PHE A 517 -17.70 -2.52 -10.35
C PHE A 517 -17.32 -3.06 -8.97
N VAL A 518 -18.33 -3.44 -8.17
CA VAL A 518 -18.13 -3.91 -6.80
C VAL A 518 -18.47 -5.39 -6.64
N ALA A 519 -19.56 -5.86 -7.25
CA ALA A 519 -19.97 -7.24 -7.16
C ALA A 519 -19.05 -8.14 -8.00
N VAL A 520 -18.60 -9.26 -7.42
CA VAL A 520 -17.72 -10.23 -8.09
C VAL A 520 -18.37 -10.77 -9.36
N GLU A 521 -19.67 -11.05 -9.33
CA GLU A 521 -20.42 -11.56 -10.47
C GLU A 521 -20.45 -10.57 -11.64
N GLU A 522 -20.54 -9.27 -11.35
CA GLU A 522 -20.53 -8.18 -12.33
C GLU A 522 -19.15 -8.06 -13.00
N LEU A 523 -18.09 -8.12 -12.18
CA LEU A 523 -16.70 -8.12 -12.64
C LEU A 523 -16.42 -9.31 -13.57
N VAL A 524 -16.79 -10.53 -13.15
CA VAL A 524 -16.59 -11.76 -13.94
C VAL A 524 -17.41 -11.73 -15.23
N THR A 525 -18.61 -11.19 -15.21
CA THR A 525 -19.46 -11.04 -16.40
C THR A 525 -18.85 -10.06 -17.39
N THR A 526 -18.37 -8.91 -16.90
CA THR A 526 -17.72 -7.87 -17.72
C THR A 526 -16.40 -8.35 -18.33
N ALA A 527 -15.67 -9.24 -17.64
CA ALA A 527 -14.42 -9.80 -18.12
C ALA A 527 -14.56 -10.76 -19.32
N ARG A 528 -15.76 -11.29 -19.56
CA ARG A 528 -15.98 -12.24 -20.65
C ARG A 528 -16.23 -11.47 -21.95
N PRO A 529 -15.47 -11.77 -23.02
CA PRO A 529 -15.83 -11.24 -24.33
C PRO A 529 -17.23 -11.73 -24.71
N GLY A 530 -18.09 -10.81 -25.14
CA GLY A 530 -19.41 -11.13 -25.66
C GLY A 530 -19.34 -11.95 -26.95
#